data_abcfa4f50c1245ca187fc877e072e999
#
_entry.id   abcfa4f50c1245ca187fc877e072e999
#
_cell.length_a   1.000
_cell.length_b   1.000
_cell.length_c   1.000
_cell.angle_alpha   90.00
_cell.angle_beta   90.00
_cell.angle_gamma   90.00
#
_symmetry.space_group_name_H-M   'P 1'
#
loop_
_entity.id
_entity.type
_entity.pdbx_description
1 polymer ?
#
loop_
_entity_poly.entity_id
_entity_poly.type
_entity_poly.pdbx_seq_one_letter_code
_entity_poly.pdbx_strand_id
1 'polypeptide(L)'
;NYMVLNSEYDYYNYINGTIPYVSHTAEGIFVNRTAVCDGYSSAFKLCMDILGIPCEIITGEGDGVAHAWNAVMLDGEWYMVDVTWDDPVPDNPGVVNYDYFNITDEKMRRDHSYTSDINANGTKYNYYAQQENYFTNTTDYYEYLNKKLSEALESGVENATVVIYVESLDEPIDREFIDAYTDYSKITANYHSIGSSSRYSSYVMMIVWRLS
;
A
#
# COMPACT_ATOMS: atom_id res chain seq x y z
N ASN A 1 9.86 5.32 1.36
CA ASN A 1 10.38 5.17 -0.02
C ASN A 1 11.88 4.85 -0.09
N TYR A 2 12.77 5.59 0.69
CA TYR A 2 14.22 5.41 0.54
C TYR A 2 14.68 3.97 0.77
N MET A 3 14.18 3.32 1.81
CA MET A 3 14.55 1.93 2.14
C MET A 3 14.16 0.98 1.02
N VAL A 4 12.89 0.99 0.61
CA VAL A 4 12.38 0.14 -0.48
C VAL A 4 13.11 0.39 -1.80
N LEU A 5 13.35 1.65 -2.17
CA LEU A 5 14.01 2.01 -3.43
C LEU A 5 15.53 1.77 -3.45
N ASN A 6 16.16 1.46 -2.33
CA ASN A 6 17.61 1.34 -2.23
C ASN A 6 18.08 0.07 -1.51
N SER A 7 17.18 -0.85 -1.21
CA SER A 7 17.50 -2.16 -0.64
C SER A 7 16.52 -3.20 -1.16
N GLU A 8 16.85 -4.45 -0.95
CA GLU A 8 16.04 -5.60 -1.34
C GLU A 8 15.87 -6.56 -0.15
N TYR A 9 14.77 -7.30 -0.14
CA TYR A 9 14.55 -8.34 0.85
C TYR A 9 15.54 -9.49 0.66
N ASP A 10 16.16 -9.94 1.73
CA ASP A 10 17.16 -11.05 1.71
C ASP A 10 16.48 -12.42 1.51
N TYR A 11 15.70 -12.51 0.43
CA TYR A 11 14.87 -13.67 0.13
C TYR A 11 15.68 -14.95 -0.07
N TYR A 12 16.84 -14.85 -0.74
CA TYR A 12 17.70 -16.02 -0.98
C TYR A 12 18.18 -16.65 0.33
N ASN A 13 18.71 -15.86 1.25
CA ASN A 13 19.18 -16.37 2.53
C ASN A 13 18.00 -16.80 3.43
N TYR A 14 16.88 -16.11 3.33
CA TYR A 14 15.66 -16.47 4.05
C TYR A 14 15.19 -17.89 3.70
N ILE A 15 15.01 -18.22 2.43
CA ILE A 15 14.53 -19.57 2.01
C ILE A 15 15.55 -20.67 2.26
N ASN A 16 16.84 -20.35 2.32
CA ASN A 16 17.92 -21.30 2.59
C ASN A 16 18.30 -21.41 4.08
N GLY A 17 17.68 -20.61 4.96
CA GLY A 17 18.01 -20.59 6.38
C GLY A 17 19.43 -20.11 6.68
N THR A 18 19.98 -19.24 5.86
CA THR A 18 21.36 -18.73 5.92
C THR A 18 21.44 -17.21 6.11
N ILE A 19 20.39 -16.60 6.68
CA ILE A 19 20.33 -15.14 6.87
C ILE A 19 21.52 -14.69 7.72
N PRO A 20 22.39 -13.81 7.21
CA PRO A 20 23.49 -13.27 7.98
C PRO A 20 22.99 -12.28 9.05
N TYR A 21 23.70 -12.21 10.16
CA TYR A 21 23.30 -11.33 11.29
C TYR A 21 23.05 -9.86 10.84
N VAL A 22 23.84 -9.35 9.91
CA VAL A 22 23.70 -7.98 9.42
C VAL A 22 22.34 -7.71 8.78
N SER A 23 21.72 -8.72 8.12
CA SER A 23 20.37 -8.58 7.51
C SER A 23 19.25 -8.38 8.55
N HIS A 24 19.53 -8.67 9.85
CA HIS A 24 18.62 -8.38 10.96
C HIS A 24 18.81 -6.99 11.59
N THR A 25 19.65 -6.14 10.99
CA THR A 25 20.03 -4.84 11.56
C THR A 25 19.81 -3.69 10.58
N ALA A 26 19.75 -2.46 11.09
CA ALA A 26 19.67 -1.26 10.27
C ALA A 26 20.88 -1.12 9.30
N GLU A 27 22.04 -1.70 9.63
CA GLU A 27 23.22 -1.74 8.73
C GLU A 27 22.93 -2.53 7.46
N GLY A 28 22.11 -3.61 7.54
CA GLY A 28 21.62 -4.34 6.38
C GLY A 28 20.98 -3.41 5.35
N ILE A 29 20.11 -2.50 5.78
CA ILE A 29 19.45 -1.52 4.91
C ILE A 29 20.42 -0.44 4.41
N PHE A 30 21.14 0.23 5.33
CA PHE A 30 21.87 1.46 4.96
C PHE A 30 23.23 1.20 4.31
N VAL A 31 23.86 0.05 4.58
CA VAL A 31 25.21 -0.29 4.09
C VAL A 31 25.15 -1.43 3.09
N ASN A 32 24.55 -2.56 3.48
CA ASN A 32 24.55 -3.77 2.65
C ASN A 32 23.45 -3.78 1.58
N ARG A 33 22.43 -2.94 1.71
CA ARG A 33 21.28 -2.86 0.81
C ARG A 33 20.46 -4.16 0.72
N THR A 34 20.54 -4.99 1.76
CA THR A 34 19.83 -6.26 1.84
C THR A 34 19.49 -6.55 3.30
N ALA A 35 18.23 -6.82 3.60
CA ALA A 35 17.77 -7.09 4.95
C ALA A 35 16.52 -7.99 4.99
N VAL A 36 16.20 -8.51 6.17
CA VAL A 36 14.90 -9.12 6.48
C VAL A 36 14.07 -8.17 7.37
N CYS A 37 12.89 -8.56 7.79
CA CYS A 37 11.93 -7.72 8.52
C CYS A 37 12.54 -7.00 9.74
N ASP A 38 13.39 -7.65 10.52
CA ASP A 38 14.10 -7.04 11.66
C ASP A 38 15.00 -5.88 11.21
N GLY A 39 15.69 -6.02 10.10
CA GLY A 39 16.55 -4.99 9.51
C GLY A 39 15.74 -3.79 9.03
N TYR A 40 14.63 -4.03 8.31
CA TYR A 40 13.72 -2.97 7.86
C TYR A 40 13.11 -2.21 9.02
N SER A 41 12.54 -2.93 10.01
CA SER A 41 11.91 -2.30 11.18
C SER A 41 12.91 -1.54 12.05
N SER A 42 14.14 -2.07 12.22
CA SER A 42 15.22 -1.38 12.95
C SER A 42 15.70 -0.12 12.22
N ALA A 43 15.82 -0.18 10.89
CA ALA A 43 16.22 0.97 10.06
C ALA A 43 15.16 2.07 10.09
N PHE A 44 13.86 1.70 9.99
CA PHE A 44 12.77 2.66 10.11
C PHE A 44 12.75 3.33 11.48
N LYS A 45 12.84 2.53 12.55
CA LYS A 45 12.90 3.08 13.92
C LYS A 45 14.10 4.03 14.10
N LEU A 46 15.27 3.66 13.63
CA LEU A 46 16.46 4.51 13.70
C LEU A 46 16.23 5.87 13.04
N CYS A 47 15.59 5.90 11.86
CA CYS A 47 15.23 7.15 11.18
C CYS A 47 14.26 7.99 12.02
N MET A 48 13.23 7.37 12.59
CA MET A 48 12.25 8.06 13.44
C MET A 48 12.89 8.61 14.70
N ASP A 49 13.76 7.85 15.35
CA ASP A 49 14.51 8.29 16.54
C ASP A 49 15.39 9.53 16.25
N ILE A 50 16.09 9.53 15.10
CA ILE A 50 16.90 10.68 14.67
C ILE A 50 16.03 11.93 14.42
N LEU A 51 14.82 11.74 13.91
CA LEU A 51 13.85 12.81 13.66
C LEU A 51 13.09 13.24 14.93
N GLY A 52 13.23 12.53 16.05
CA GLY A 52 12.48 12.76 17.28
C GLY A 52 11.00 12.38 17.17
N ILE A 53 10.67 11.48 16.27
CA ILE A 53 9.31 10.97 16.05
C ILE A 53 9.14 9.68 16.87
N PRO A 54 8.14 9.60 17.78
CA PRO A 54 7.90 8.38 18.54
C PRO A 54 7.60 7.20 17.59
N CYS A 55 8.36 6.13 17.76
CA CYS A 55 8.23 4.92 16.95
C CYS A 55 8.57 3.69 17.77
N GLU A 56 7.80 2.63 17.63
CA GLU A 56 8.03 1.35 18.28
C GLU A 56 8.18 0.23 17.25
N ILE A 57 8.98 -0.78 17.57
CA ILE A 57 9.02 -2.02 16.78
C ILE A 57 7.97 -2.95 17.38
N ILE A 58 7.08 -3.43 16.53
CA ILE A 58 6.08 -4.44 16.85
C ILE A 58 6.57 -5.78 16.32
N THR A 59 6.39 -6.82 17.11
CA THR A 59 6.70 -8.19 16.72
C THR A 59 5.48 -9.08 16.84
N GLY A 60 5.38 -10.06 15.95
CA GLY A 60 4.27 -10.98 15.91
C GLY A 60 4.41 -11.95 14.74
N GLU A 61 3.32 -12.20 14.04
CA GLU A 61 3.28 -13.01 12.84
C GLU A 61 2.64 -12.21 11.71
N GLY A 62 3.19 -12.31 10.50
CA GLY A 62 2.59 -11.89 9.24
C GLY A 62 2.30 -13.13 8.39
N ASP A 63 1.04 -13.34 7.99
CA ASP A 63 0.58 -14.57 7.32
C ASP A 63 1.03 -15.88 8.04
N GLY A 64 1.04 -15.85 9.39
CA GLY A 64 1.42 -16.98 10.23
C GLY A 64 2.92 -17.26 10.32
N VAL A 65 3.77 -16.34 9.86
CA VAL A 65 5.23 -16.41 9.96
C VAL A 65 5.75 -15.31 10.88
N ALA A 66 6.73 -15.63 11.74
CA ALA A 66 7.34 -14.65 12.63
C ALA A 66 7.81 -13.41 11.85
N HIS A 67 7.40 -12.24 12.31
CA HIS A 67 7.55 -10.99 11.59
C HIS A 67 7.75 -9.78 12.52
N ALA A 68 8.31 -8.69 11.97
CA ALA A 68 8.53 -7.43 12.67
C ALA A 68 8.24 -6.24 11.77
N TRP A 69 7.57 -5.24 12.33
CA TRP A 69 7.20 -3.97 11.68
C TRP A 69 7.21 -2.82 12.67
N ASN A 70 6.59 -1.69 12.36
CA ASN A 70 6.64 -0.52 13.21
C ASN A 70 5.24 0.05 13.51
N ALA A 71 5.13 0.69 14.68
CA ALA A 71 4.12 1.69 14.95
C ALA A 71 4.80 3.06 15.05
N VAL A 72 4.23 4.09 14.42
CA VAL A 72 4.76 5.47 14.43
C VAL A 72 3.68 6.45 14.88
N MET A 73 4.04 7.45 15.67
CA MET A 73 3.12 8.50 16.12
C MET A 73 3.32 9.76 15.29
N LEU A 74 2.27 10.19 14.60
CA LEU A 74 2.24 11.42 13.81
C LEU A 74 1.08 12.30 14.30
N ASP A 75 1.35 13.55 14.64
CA ASP A 75 0.36 14.52 15.18
C ASP A 75 -0.47 13.98 16.37
N GLY A 76 0.10 13.09 17.18
CA GLY A 76 -0.56 12.52 18.36
C GLY A 76 -1.41 11.27 18.09
N GLU A 77 -1.46 10.78 16.85
CA GLU A 77 -2.12 9.54 16.47
C GLU A 77 -1.10 8.48 16.05
N TRP A 78 -1.38 7.22 16.43
CA TRP A 78 -0.54 6.09 16.04
C TRP A 78 -0.99 5.51 14.69
N TYR A 79 -0.01 5.07 13.91
CA TYR A 79 -0.15 4.40 12.62
C TYR A 79 0.73 3.15 12.59
N MET A 80 0.30 2.09 11.91
CA MET A 80 1.13 0.93 11.61
C MET A 80 1.85 1.12 10.28
N VAL A 81 3.10 0.68 10.22
CA VAL A 81 3.95 0.74 9.02
C VAL A 81 4.73 -0.56 8.90
N ASP A 82 4.57 -1.27 7.79
CA ASP A 82 5.41 -2.40 7.46
C ASP A 82 6.19 -2.14 6.18
N VAL A 83 7.41 -1.63 6.35
CA VAL A 83 8.30 -1.31 5.22
C VAL A 83 8.73 -2.55 4.47
N THR A 84 8.77 -3.72 5.13
CA THR A 84 9.12 -5.00 4.50
C THR A 84 8.07 -5.41 3.48
N TRP A 85 6.79 -5.30 3.84
CA TRP A 85 5.70 -5.67 2.95
C TRP A 85 5.36 -4.59 1.92
N ASP A 86 5.82 -3.36 2.14
CA ASP A 86 5.79 -2.30 1.12
C ASP A 86 6.91 -2.45 0.08
N ASP A 87 7.87 -3.38 0.31
CA ASP A 87 8.96 -3.71 -0.62
C ASP A 87 8.61 -4.96 -1.45
N PRO A 88 8.46 -4.85 -2.77
CA PRO A 88 8.07 -5.97 -3.62
C PRO A 88 9.08 -7.14 -3.59
N VAL A 89 8.56 -8.36 -3.45
CA VAL A 89 9.38 -9.58 -3.59
C VAL A 89 8.82 -10.44 -4.75
N PRO A 90 9.56 -10.71 -5.82
CA PRO A 90 10.96 -10.26 -6.08
C PRO A 90 11.07 -8.73 -6.23
N ASP A 91 12.27 -8.21 -5.94
CA ASP A 91 12.57 -6.79 -6.07
C ASP A 91 12.09 -6.23 -7.42
N ASN A 92 11.44 -5.08 -7.39
CA ASN A 92 10.94 -4.38 -8.58
C ASN A 92 11.44 -2.92 -8.55
N PRO A 93 12.58 -2.65 -9.20
CA PRO A 93 13.24 -1.36 -9.11
C PRO A 93 12.33 -0.17 -9.45
N GLY A 94 12.25 0.77 -8.53
CA GLY A 94 11.44 1.98 -8.69
C GLY A 94 9.98 1.84 -8.26
N VAL A 95 9.55 0.66 -7.80
CA VAL A 95 8.21 0.41 -7.29
C VAL A 95 8.23 0.40 -5.76
N VAL A 96 7.27 1.07 -5.16
CA VAL A 96 6.97 1.04 -3.72
C VAL A 96 5.50 0.72 -3.56
N ASN A 97 5.18 -0.30 -2.78
CA ASN A 97 3.82 -0.51 -2.32
C ASN A 97 3.53 0.46 -1.16
N TYR A 98 2.28 0.78 -0.95
CA TYR A 98 1.85 1.63 0.17
C TYR A 98 0.72 0.99 0.97
N ASP A 99 0.54 -0.31 0.78
CA ASP A 99 -0.57 -1.07 1.36
C ASP A 99 -0.46 -1.14 2.89
N TYR A 100 0.77 -1.09 3.39
CA TYR A 100 1.10 -1.13 4.82
C TYR A 100 1.72 0.18 5.33
N PHE A 101 1.58 1.27 4.58
CA PHE A 101 2.12 2.56 4.96
C PHE A 101 1.08 3.43 5.68
N ASN A 102 1.30 3.69 6.97
CA ASN A 102 0.44 4.50 7.84
C ASN A 102 -1.01 4.00 7.86
N ILE A 103 -1.18 2.72 8.09
CA ILE A 103 -2.49 2.07 8.20
C ILE A 103 -2.95 1.95 9.66
N THR A 104 -4.22 1.61 9.85
CA THR A 104 -4.78 1.38 11.18
C THR A 104 -4.44 -0.02 11.71
N ASP A 105 -4.55 -0.20 13.04
CA ASP A 105 -4.46 -1.51 13.70
C ASP A 105 -5.49 -2.51 13.12
N GLU A 106 -6.70 -2.06 12.83
CA GLU A 106 -7.74 -2.88 12.19
C GLU A 106 -7.30 -3.42 10.82
N LYS A 107 -6.67 -2.57 10.00
CA LYS A 107 -6.15 -2.99 8.69
C LYS A 107 -4.97 -3.94 8.85
N MET A 108 -4.02 -3.62 9.73
CA MET A 108 -2.85 -4.46 9.98
C MET A 108 -3.26 -5.87 10.44
N ARG A 109 -4.26 -5.99 11.31
CA ARG A 109 -4.77 -7.28 11.83
C ARG A 109 -5.49 -8.17 10.83
N ARG A 110 -5.63 -7.76 9.60
CA ARG A 110 -6.21 -8.60 8.54
C ARG A 110 -5.31 -9.80 8.22
N ASP A 111 -4.00 -9.62 8.33
CA ASP A 111 -2.97 -10.62 8.02
C ASP A 111 -1.81 -10.66 9.04
N HIS A 112 -1.80 -9.72 9.99
CA HIS A 112 -0.85 -9.69 11.09
C HIS A 112 -1.52 -10.05 12.41
N SER A 113 -0.86 -10.91 13.21
CA SER A 113 -1.29 -11.24 14.57
C SER A 113 -0.22 -10.82 15.58
N TYR A 114 -0.60 -10.04 16.58
CA TYR A 114 0.31 -9.48 17.58
C TYR A 114 -0.42 -9.01 18.82
N THR A 115 0.34 -8.80 19.90
CA THR A 115 -0.11 -8.14 21.13
C THR A 115 0.61 -6.81 21.26
N SER A 116 -0.15 -5.73 21.40
CA SER A 116 0.39 -4.38 21.63
C SER A 116 -0.63 -3.56 22.40
N ASP A 117 -0.16 -2.66 23.26
CA ASP A 117 -0.97 -1.65 23.95
C ASP A 117 -1.17 -0.39 23.06
N ILE A 118 -0.52 -0.33 21.91
CA ILE A 118 -0.66 0.76 20.94
C ILE A 118 -1.97 0.58 20.18
N ASN A 119 -2.79 1.63 20.20
CA ASN A 119 -4.01 1.71 19.40
C ASN A 119 -3.76 2.61 18.18
N ALA A 120 -3.40 2.01 17.06
CA ALA A 120 -3.15 2.72 15.81
C ALA A 120 -4.49 2.93 15.07
N ASN A 121 -5.08 4.09 15.24
CA ASN A 121 -6.35 4.48 14.63
C ASN A 121 -6.25 5.71 13.72
N GLY A 122 -5.05 6.23 13.50
CA GLY A 122 -4.80 7.35 12.61
C GLY A 122 -5.09 7.00 11.15
N THR A 123 -5.75 7.89 10.43
CA THR A 123 -6.07 7.74 9.01
C THR A 123 -5.54 8.89 8.15
N LYS A 124 -5.31 10.05 8.75
CA LYS A 124 -4.90 11.29 8.06
C LYS A 124 -3.68 11.12 7.18
N TYR A 125 -2.69 10.33 7.60
CA TYR A 125 -1.41 10.14 6.90
C TYR A 125 -1.32 8.82 6.14
N ASN A 126 -2.43 8.10 5.95
CA ASN A 126 -2.45 6.96 5.04
C ASN A 126 -2.22 7.42 3.61
N TYR A 127 -1.38 6.71 2.86
CA TYR A 127 -1.01 7.10 1.50
C TYR A 127 -2.22 7.26 0.58
N TYR A 128 -3.11 6.28 0.57
CA TYR A 128 -4.27 6.30 -0.33
C TYR A 128 -5.29 7.35 0.07
N ALA A 129 -5.52 7.56 1.37
CA ALA A 129 -6.42 8.60 1.88
C ALA A 129 -5.97 10.04 1.54
N GLN A 130 -4.69 10.23 1.17
CA GLN A 130 -4.15 11.50 0.70
C GLN A 130 -4.35 11.73 -0.81
N GLN A 131 -4.82 10.73 -1.54
CA GLN A 131 -5.01 10.84 -2.99
C GLN A 131 -6.39 11.44 -3.31
N GLU A 132 -6.46 12.34 -4.27
CA GLU A 132 -7.73 12.95 -4.74
C GLU A 132 -8.69 11.92 -5.35
N ASN A 133 -8.17 10.78 -5.73
CA ASN A 133 -8.86 9.68 -6.40
C ASN A 133 -9.09 8.46 -5.49
N TYR A 134 -9.12 8.68 -4.16
CA TYR A 134 -9.44 7.67 -3.16
C TYR A 134 -10.89 7.79 -2.70
N PHE A 135 -11.63 6.68 -2.72
CA PHE A 135 -13.04 6.65 -2.40
C PHE A 135 -13.41 5.51 -1.46
N THR A 136 -14.27 5.80 -0.51
CA THR A 136 -14.83 4.86 0.47
C THR A 136 -16.34 4.65 0.29
N ASN A 137 -16.94 5.34 -0.67
CA ASN A 137 -18.36 5.18 -1.01
C ASN A 137 -18.57 5.26 -2.53
N THR A 138 -19.67 4.68 -2.98
CA THR A 138 -19.98 4.52 -4.40
C THR A 138 -20.36 5.86 -5.06
N THR A 139 -21.02 6.76 -4.34
CA THR A 139 -21.50 8.04 -4.89
C THR A 139 -20.35 8.94 -5.33
N ASP A 140 -19.38 9.20 -4.43
CA ASP A 140 -18.23 10.07 -4.73
C ASP A 140 -17.36 9.49 -5.84
N TYR A 141 -17.21 8.17 -5.84
CA TYR A 141 -16.53 7.44 -6.89
C TYR A 141 -17.17 7.67 -8.27
N TYR A 142 -18.50 7.54 -8.39
CA TYR A 142 -19.19 7.76 -9.66
C TYR A 142 -19.15 9.23 -10.10
N GLU A 143 -19.25 10.18 -9.18
CA GLU A 143 -19.12 11.60 -9.48
C GLU A 143 -17.74 11.93 -10.05
N TYR A 144 -16.68 11.40 -9.44
CA TYR A 144 -15.31 11.56 -9.93
C TYR A 144 -15.13 10.92 -11.31
N LEU A 145 -15.64 9.70 -11.50
CA LEU A 145 -15.54 8.98 -12.77
C LEU A 145 -16.26 9.74 -13.89
N ASN A 146 -17.49 10.22 -13.63
CA ASN A 146 -18.26 11.03 -14.58
C ASN A 146 -17.53 12.33 -14.97
N LYS A 147 -16.95 13.01 -13.98
CA LYS A 147 -16.14 14.20 -14.22
C LYS A 147 -14.95 13.91 -15.12
N LYS A 148 -14.20 12.84 -14.85
CA LYS A 148 -13.03 12.44 -15.65
C LYS A 148 -13.38 12.01 -17.05
N LEU A 149 -14.51 11.32 -17.23
CA LEU A 149 -15.04 10.97 -18.54
C LEU A 149 -15.40 12.23 -19.35
N SER A 150 -16.11 13.17 -18.73
CA SER A 150 -16.48 14.43 -19.40
C SER A 150 -15.23 15.25 -19.81
N GLU A 151 -14.24 15.37 -18.92
CA GLU A 151 -12.96 16.03 -19.23
C GLU A 151 -12.24 15.36 -20.42
N ALA A 152 -12.23 14.03 -20.47
CA ALA A 152 -11.62 13.28 -21.56
C ALA A 152 -12.35 13.52 -22.89
N LEU A 153 -13.68 13.51 -22.89
CA LEU A 153 -14.52 13.77 -24.05
C LEU A 153 -14.32 15.18 -24.61
N GLU A 154 -14.32 16.19 -23.72
CA GLU A 154 -14.11 17.60 -24.10
C GLU A 154 -12.70 17.84 -24.65
N SER A 155 -11.70 17.12 -24.16
CA SER A 155 -10.32 17.24 -24.64
C SER A 155 -10.06 16.56 -25.97
N GLY A 156 -10.95 15.69 -26.44
CA GLY A 156 -10.82 14.94 -27.69
C GLY A 156 -9.64 13.97 -27.72
N VAL A 157 -9.16 13.51 -26.57
CA VAL A 157 -8.07 12.52 -26.51
C VAL A 157 -8.57 11.15 -26.93
N GLU A 158 -7.78 10.43 -27.74
CA GLU A 158 -8.16 9.08 -28.19
C GLU A 158 -8.13 8.04 -27.07
N ASN A 159 -7.29 8.25 -26.05
CA ASN A 159 -7.18 7.35 -24.93
C ASN A 159 -7.07 8.15 -23.62
N ALA A 160 -7.86 7.80 -22.63
CA ALA A 160 -7.75 8.34 -21.29
C ALA A 160 -7.63 7.21 -20.28
N THR A 161 -6.72 7.37 -19.33
CA THR A 161 -6.54 6.45 -18.22
C THR A 161 -6.92 7.16 -16.93
N VAL A 162 -7.81 6.56 -16.14
CA VAL A 162 -8.14 7.02 -14.80
C VAL A 162 -7.75 5.94 -13.81
N VAL A 163 -6.95 6.31 -12.84
CA VAL A 163 -6.60 5.45 -11.70
C VAL A 163 -7.49 5.84 -10.55
N ILE A 164 -8.08 4.88 -9.90
CA ILE A 164 -8.98 5.08 -8.75
C ILE A 164 -8.57 4.11 -7.65
N TYR A 165 -8.45 4.61 -6.45
CA TYR A 165 -8.24 3.83 -5.24
C TYR A 165 -9.56 3.69 -4.51
N VAL A 166 -9.98 2.45 -4.27
CA VAL A 166 -11.27 2.16 -3.64
C VAL A 166 -11.04 1.30 -2.41
N GLU A 167 -11.66 1.66 -1.31
CA GLU A 167 -11.67 0.85 -0.11
C GLU A 167 -13.10 0.63 0.38
N SER A 168 -13.47 -0.65 0.52
CA SER A 168 -14.74 -1.08 1.16
C SER A 168 -15.97 -0.35 0.64
N LEU A 169 -16.22 -0.40 -0.68
CA LEU A 169 -17.46 0.14 -1.24
C LEU A 169 -18.67 -0.57 -0.65
N ASP A 170 -19.71 0.19 -0.35
CA ASP A 170 -21.00 -0.27 0.13
C ASP A 170 -21.70 -1.20 -0.86
N GLU A 171 -21.43 -1.00 -2.15
CA GLU A 171 -21.93 -1.79 -3.26
C GLU A 171 -20.78 -2.18 -4.20
N PRO A 172 -20.86 -3.37 -4.83
CA PRO A 172 -19.89 -3.75 -5.84
C PRO A 172 -19.93 -2.75 -7.00
N ILE A 173 -18.76 -2.47 -7.59
CA ILE A 173 -18.64 -1.62 -8.76
C ILE A 173 -19.58 -2.16 -9.84
N ASP A 174 -20.61 -1.41 -10.15
CA ASP A 174 -21.64 -1.84 -11.08
C ASP A 174 -21.11 -1.85 -12.51
N ARG A 175 -21.09 -3.04 -13.08
CA ARG A 175 -20.70 -3.23 -14.47
C ARG A 175 -21.69 -2.59 -15.44
N GLU A 176 -22.98 -2.49 -15.04
CA GLU A 176 -24.00 -1.79 -15.84
C GLU A 176 -23.70 -0.29 -15.95
N PHE A 177 -23.13 0.33 -14.90
CA PHE A 177 -22.70 1.73 -14.99
C PHE A 177 -21.54 1.89 -15.99
N ILE A 178 -20.56 1.01 -15.95
CA ILE A 178 -19.46 1.01 -16.92
C ILE A 178 -20.02 0.73 -18.32
N ASP A 179 -20.94 -0.20 -18.45
CA ASP A 179 -21.57 -0.59 -19.71
C ASP A 179 -22.56 0.47 -20.25
N ALA A 180 -23.20 1.27 -19.38
CA ALA A 180 -24.08 2.37 -19.81
C ALA A 180 -23.35 3.52 -20.53
N TYR A 181 -22.04 3.62 -20.34
CA TYR A 181 -21.16 4.55 -21.07
C TYR A 181 -20.48 3.90 -22.28
N THR A 182 -20.87 2.68 -22.67
CA THR A 182 -20.25 1.86 -23.73
C THR A 182 -20.72 2.16 -25.16
N ASP A 183 -21.42 3.24 -25.42
CA ASP A 183 -21.44 3.82 -26.76
C ASP A 183 -20.04 4.28 -27.21
N TYR A 184 -19.07 4.23 -26.28
CA TYR A 184 -17.65 4.42 -26.53
C TYR A 184 -16.98 3.05 -26.74
N SER A 185 -16.48 2.77 -27.89
CA SER A 185 -16.19 1.46 -28.47
C SER A 185 -15.20 0.55 -27.71
N LYS A 186 -14.52 0.96 -26.63
CA LYS A 186 -13.79 0.10 -25.69
C LYS A 186 -13.48 0.82 -24.39
N ILE A 187 -14.16 0.45 -23.31
CA ILE A 187 -13.67 0.65 -21.95
C ILE A 187 -13.00 -0.65 -21.50
N THR A 188 -11.71 -0.61 -21.18
CA THR A 188 -11.02 -1.73 -20.55
C THR A 188 -10.79 -1.36 -19.09
N ALA A 189 -11.49 -2.02 -18.17
CA ALA A 189 -11.22 -1.87 -16.75
C ALA A 189 -10.26 -2.98 -16.30
N ASN A 190 -9.11 -2.60 -15.78
CA ASN A 190 -8.19 -3.51 -15.14
C ASN A 190 -8.30 -3.32 -13.63
N TYR A 191 -8.58 -4.40 -12.93
CA TYR A 191 -8.68 -4.42 -11.48
C TYR A 191 -7.40 -5.02 -10.93
N HIS A 192 -6.74 -4.29 -10.03
CA HIS A 192 -5.66 -4.82 -9.21
C HIS A 192 -6.11 -4.72 -7.76
N SER A 193 -6.12 -5.86 -7.03
CA SER A 193 -6.30 -5.82 -5.59
C SER A 193 -5.05 -5.19 -4.96
N ILE A 194 -5.25 -4.25 -4.05
CA ILE A 194 -4.20 -3.75 -3.19
C ILE A 194 -4.06 -4.76 -2.05
N GLY A 195 -2.88 -5.35 -1.91
CA GLY A 195 -2.59 -6.37 -0.89
C GLY A 195 -2.39 -7.77 -1.46
N SER A 196 -1.55 -8.54 -0.78
CA SER A 196 -1.10 -9.87 -1.23
C SER A 196 -2.12 -10.98 -1.06
N SER A 197 -3.29 -10.73 -0.47
CA SER A 197 -4.29 -11.76 -0.24
C SER A 197 -5.63 -11.43 -0.89
N SER A 198 -6.25 -12.47 -1.48
CA SER A 198 -7.59 -12.45 -2.08
C SER A 198 -8.75 -12.12 -1.11
N ARG A 199 -8.43 -11.65 0.10
CA ARG A 199 -9.40 -11.37 1.17
C ARG A 199 -9.74 -9.89 1.34
N TYR A 200 -9.08 -8.97 0.60
CA TYR A 200 -9.23 -7.55 0.82
C TYR A 200 -10.09 -6.87 -0.24
N SER A 201 -10.97 -6.01 0.23
CA SER A 201 -11.90 -5.21 -0.55
C SER A 201 -11.31 -3.86 -0.99
N SER A 202 -10.00 -3.69 -0.94
CA SER A 202 -9.35 -2.50 -1.48
C SER A 202 -8.84 -2.78 -2.89
N TYR A 203 -9.21 -1.94 -3.84
CA TYR A 203 -8.86 -2.13 -5.24
C TYR A 203 -8.23 -0.87 -5.81
N VAL A 204 -7.19 -1.05 -6.61
CA VAL A 204 -6.82 -0.05 -7.63
C VAL A 204 -7.60 -0.41 -8.89
N MET A 205 -8.43 0.50 -9.35
CA MET A 205 -9.08 0.36 -10.63
C MET A 205 -8.42 1.31 -11.63
N MET A 206 -7.90 0.76 -12.70
CA MET A 206 -7.42 1.52 -13.83
C MET A 206 -8.45 1.40 -14.96
N ILE A 207 -9.14 2.47 -15.27
CA ILE A 207 -10.09 2.55 -16.38
C ILE A 207 -9.37 3.23 -17.54
N VAL A 208 -9.27 2.51 -18.63
CA VAL A 208 -8.73 3.04 -19.89
C VAL A 208 -9.87 3.20 -20.86
N TRP A 209 -10.17 4.45 -21.25
CA TRP A 209 -11.11 4.72 -22.36
C TRP A 209 -10.34 4.84 -23.66
N ARG A 210 -10.90 4.23 -24.70
CA ARG A 210 -10.48 4.46 -26.06
C ARG A 210 -11.65 5.12 -26.79
N LEU A 211 -11.47 6.37 -27.16
CA LEU A 211 -12.40 7.10 -28.01
C LEU A 211 -12.12 6.66 -29.46
N SER A 212 -13.13 6.19 -30.18
CA SER A 212 -13.03 5.79 -31.59
C SER A 212 -13.41 6.94 -32.51
#